data_6325fff1ecb8e5b303f776ead4ee6d65
#
_entry.id   6325fff1ecb8e5b303f776ead4ee6d65
#
_cell.length_a   1.000
_cell.length_b   1.000
_cell.length_c   1.000
_cell.angle_alpha   90.00
_cell.angle_beta   90.00
_cell.angle_gamma   90.00
#
_symmetry.space_group_name_H-M   'P 1'
#
loop_
_entity.id
_entity.type
_entity.pdbx_description
1 polymer ?
#
loop_
_entity_poly.entity_id
_entity_poly.type
_entity_poly.pdbx_seq_one_letter_code
_entity_poly.pdbx_strand_id
1 'polypeptide(L)'
;MKSKSILGIACINSIMGRLIIGLLGSPLTGGNTAKLLDKALEGAKDAGCRVEKIEVIKLNFQACREIFYCREHEECAIKDDMAAMYQKFRDLDGLIIATPVMTMGIPGLLKSFMDRFQVFYMAKYMRKKPMVPKEKIPYRKGLYLGISGMNVPYVFDGAKLTMKAFFQIIDVSYWGDLLINDMDTIQDLATRPELLKEAYQKGYELGMMLESE
;
A
#
# COMPACT_ATOMS: atom_id res chain seq x y z
N MET A 1 -21.91 -39.13 -0.01
CA MET A 1 -21.68 -38.20 1.13
C MET A 1 -20.34 -37.50 0.93
N LYS A 2 -20.29 -36.34 0.26
CA LYS A 2 -19.14 -35.38 0.24
C LYS A 2 -19.62 -34.09 -0.46
N SER A 3 -20.38 -33.26 0.25
CA SER A 3 -20.82 -31.95 -0.28
C SER A 3 -21.06 -30.89 0.81
N LYS A 4 -20.33 -30.96 1.94
CA LYS A 4 -20.54 -30.02 3.05
C LYS A 4 -19.33 -29.15 3.43
N SER A 5 -18.19 -29.25 2.76
CA SER A 5 -16.97 -28.53 3.20
C SER A 5 -16.66 -27.24 2.42
N ILE A 6 -17.25 -27.03 1.25
CA ILE A 6 -16.96 -25.85 0.41
C ILE A 6 -17.79 -24.61 0.81
N LEU A 7 -19.04 -24.83 1.28
CA LEU A 7 -19.89 -23.72 1.75
C LEU A 7 -19.41 -23.08 3.08
N GLY A 8 -18.71 -23.83 3.92
CA GLY A 8 -18.23 -23.32 5.21
C GLY A 8 -17.10 -22.32 5.11
N ILE A 9 -16.20 -22.45 4.12
CA ILE A 9 -15.04 -21.56 3.95
C ILE A 9 -15.47 -20.24 3.27
N ALA A 10 -16.40 -20.29 2.33
CA ALA A 10 -16.96 -19.09 1.70
C ALA A 10 -17.76 -18.22 2.69
N CYS A 11 -18.48 -18.85 3.64
CA CYS A 11 -19.28 -18.13 4.64
C CYS A 11 -18.44 -17.46 5.73
N ILE A 12 -17.25 -17.99 6.06
CA ILE A 12 -16.35 -17.41 7.06
C ILE A 12 -15.61 -16.18 6.49
N ASN A 13 -15.27 -16.18 5.20
CA ASN A 13 -14.68 -15.01 4.54
C ASN A 13 -15.67 -13.83 4.35
N SER A 14 -16.98 -14.09 4.33
CA SER A 14 -18.00 -13.02 4.23
C SER A 14 -18.30 -12.32 5.56
N ILE A 15 -17.78 -12.83 6.69
CA ILE A 15 -17.97 -12.22 8.03
C ILE A 15 -16.82 -11.25 8.38
N MET A 16 -15.67 -11.34 7.69
CA MET A 16 -14.53 -10.44 7.90
C MET A 16 -14.29 -9.65 6.63
N GLY A 17 -14.74 -8.40 6.58
CA GLY A 17 -14.57 -7.47 5.44
C GLY A 17 -13.15 -7.46 4.85
N ARG A 18 -12.99 -7.05 3.62
CA ARG A 18 -11.71 -6.98 2.89
C ARG A 18 -10.66 -6.21 3.67
N LEU A 19 -9.41 -6.66 3.64
CA LEU A 19 -8.31 -6.00 4.36
C LEU A 19 -7.65 -4.94 3.48
N ILE A 20 -7.73 -3.68 3.91
CA ILE A 20 -6.97 -2.57 3.32
C ILE A 20 -5.84 -2.18 4.27
N ILE A 21 -4.61 -2.19 3.76
CA ILE A 21 -3.45 -1.65 4.47
C ILE A 21 -3.19 -0.22 3.99
N GLY A 22 -3.09 0.71 4.95
CA GLY A 22 -2.59 2.06 4.72
C GLY A 22 -1.12 2.14 5.09
N LEU A 23 -0.26 2.43 4.12
CA LEU A 23 1.19 2.57 4.32
C LEU A 23 1.58 4.04 4.35
N LEU A 24 1.99 4.54 5.52
CA LEU A 24 2.53 5.89 5.67
C LEU A 24 4.02 5.91 5.40
N GLY A 25 4.40 6.49 4.25
CA GLY A 25 5.81 6.66 3.85
C GLY A 25 6.43 8.00 4.26
N SER A 26 5.71 8.81 5.04
CA SER A 26 6.23 10.09 5.56
C SER A 26 7.06 9.87 6.82
N PRO A 27 8.14 10.63 7.04
CA PRO A 27 8.85 10.66 8.32
C PRO A 27 8.03 11.32 9.44
N LEU A 28 7.02 12.13 9.11
CA LEU A 28 6.15 12.82 10.05
C LEU A 28 4.84 12.05 10.23
N THR A 29 4.65 11.43 11.39
CA THR A 29 3.50 10.57 11.70
C THR A 29 2.19 11.34 11.93
N GLY A 30 2.24 12.63 12.21
CA GLY A 30 1.08 13.53 12.38
C GLY A 30 0.98 14.63 11.33
N GLY A 31 1.80 14.60 10.27
CA GLY A 31 1.82 15.63 9.22
C GLY A 31 0.68 15.50 8.21
N ASN A 32 0.70 16.34 7.19
CA ASN A 32 -0.34 16.39 6.15
C ASN A 32 -0.52 15.06 5.42
N THR A 33 0.56 14.34 5.13
CA THR A 33 0.51 13.01 4.51
C THR A 33 -0.25 11.99 5.39
N ALA A 34 -0.05 12.07 6.71
CA ALA A 34 -0.77 11.22 7.65
C ALA A 34 -2.25 11.56 7.71
N LYS A 35 -2.61 12.87 7.78
CA LYS A 35 -4.01 13.34 7.74
C LYS A 35 -4.74 12.83 6.48
N LEU A 36 -4.08 12.88 5.33
CA LEU A 36 -4.63 12.41 4.06
C LEU A 36 -4.89 10.90 4.09
N LEU A 37 -3.90 10.11 4.56
CA LEU A 37 -4.03 8.67 4.69
C LEU A 37 -5.14 8.29 5.67
N ASP A 38 -5.21 8.96 6.83
CA ASP A 38 -6.21 8.67 7.85
C ASP A 38 -7.62 8.89 7.32
N LYS A 39 -7.84 9.93 6.52
CA LYS A 39 -9.13 10.18 5.87
C LYS A 39 -9.49 9.13 4.82
N ALA A 40 -8.52 8.68 4.02
CA ALA A 40 -8.77 7.61 3.08
C ALA A 40 -9.08 6.28 3.78
N LEU A 41 -8.39 5.96 4.88
CA LEU A 41 -8.67 4.78 5.68
C LEU A 41 -10.03 4.86 6.40
N GLU A 42 -10.44 6.05 6.85
CA GLU A 42 -11.78 6.30 7.40
C GLU A 42 -12.86 5.96 6.36
N GLY A 43 -12.73 6.47 5.12
CA GLY A 43 -13.65 6.14 4.02
C GLY A 43 -13.69 4.64 3.70
N ALA A 44 -12.55 3.98 3.62
CA ALA A 44 -12.46 2.55 3.38
C ALA A 44 -13.14 1.73 4.50
N LYS A 45 -12.99 2.15 5.75
CA LYS A 45 -13.65 1.54 6.91
C LYS A 45 -15.16 1.70 6.83
N ASP A 46 -15.65 2.88 6.49
CA ASP A 46 -17.10 3.16 6.35
C ASP A 46 -17.74 2.42 5.16
N ALA A 47 -16.92 2.00 4.17
CA ALA A 47 -17.32 1.10 3.10
C ALA A 47 -17.39 -0.38 3.52
N GLY A 48 -17.05 -0.72 4.77
CA GLY A 48 -17.13 -2.08 5.31
C GLY A 48 -15.79 -2.81 5.43
N CYS A 49 -14.69 -2.23 4.93
CA CYS A 49 -13.38 -2.87 4.97
C CYS A 49 -12.75 -2.86 6.38
N ARG A 50 -11.96 -3.88 6.67
CA ARG A 50 -11.00 -3.83 7.77
C ARG A 50 -9.79 -3.00 7.34
N VAL A 51 -9.34 -2.09 8.18
CA VAL A 51 -8.20 -1.23 7.87
C VAL A 51 -7.08 -1.41 8.88
N GLU A 52 -5.84 -1.41 8.39
CA GLU A 52 -4.63 -1.40 9.21
C GLU A 52 -3.70 -0.30 8.72
N LYS A 53 -3.18 0.54 9.62
CA LYS A 53 -2.18 1.56 9.29
C LYS A 53 -0.78 1.09 9.68
N ILE A 54 0.15 1.16 8.74
CA ILE A 54 1.57 0.88 8.95
C ILE A 54 2.35 2.17 8.71
N GLU A 55 3.14 2.57 9.70
CA GLU A 55 4.02 3.74 9.62
C GLU A 55 5.46 3.25 9.41
N VAL A 56 6.00 3.44 8.21
CA VAL A 56 7.32 2.90 7.84
C VAL A 56 8.43 3.38 8.76
N ILE A 57 8.32 4.62 9.27
CA ILE A 57 9.30 5.21 10.20
C ILE A 57 9.39 4.48 11.55
N LYS A 58 8.35 3.75 11.94
CA LYS A 58 8.32 2.99 13.20
C LYS A 58 8.86 1.58 13.08
N LEU A 59 9.12 1.10 11.86
CA LEU A 59 9.66 -0.24 11.63
C LEU A 59 11.17 -0.26 11.84
N ASN A 60 11.64 -1.28 12.53
CA ASN A 60 13.06 -1.56 12.66
C ASN A 60 13.50 -2.53 11.56
N PHE A 61 14.07 -2.03 10.48
CA PHE A 61 14.54 -2.84 9.36
C PHE A 61 15.76 -2.25 8.67
N GLN A 62 16.50 -3.09 7.96
CA GLN A 62 17.66 -2.70 7.14
C GLN A 62 17.28 -2.65 5.66
N ALA A 63 17.98 -1.85 4.88
CA ALA A 63 17.85 -1.84 3.42
C ALA A 63 18.24 -3.21 2.82
N CYS A 64 17.78 -3.48 1.60
CA CYS A 64 18.18 -4.68 0.85
C CYS A 64 19.68 -4.64 0.60
N ARG A 65 20.38 -5.74 0.91
CA ARG A 65 21.84 -5.89 0.75
C ARG A 65 22.20 -6.84 -0.40
N GLU A 66 21.22 -7.21 -1.24
CA GLU A 66 21.41 -8.12 -2.38
C GLU A 66 22.12 -9.44 -2.03
N ILE A 67 21.81 -10.00 -0.84
CA ILE A 67 22.35 -11.30 -0.41
C ILE A 67 21.84 -12.43 -1.31
N PHE A 68 20.75 -12.19 -2.03
CA PHE A 68 20.09 -13.09 -2.98
C PHE A 68 19.57 -14.42 -2.39
N TYR A 69 19.51 -14.55 -1.06
CA TYR A 69 18.89 -15.71 -0.41
C TYR A 69 17.46 -15.98 -0.90
N CYS A 70 16.71 -14.90 -1.18
CA CYS A 70 15.35 -14.96 -1.72
C CYS A 70 15.24 -15.48 -3.17
N ARG A 71 16.35 -15.76 -3.86
CA ARG A 71 16.32 -16.47 -5.15
C ARG A 71 15.80 -17.90 -5.00
N GLU A 72 16.16 -18.56 -3.89
CA GLU A 72 15.85 -19.96 -3.63
C GLU A 72 14.80 -20.13 -2.52
N HIS A 73 14.64 -19.12 -1.65
CA HIS A 73 13.79 -19.17 -0.46
C HIS A 73 12.64 -18.15 -0.53
N GLU A 74 11.53 -18.45 0.14
CA GLU A 74 10.33 -17.56 0.22
C GLU A 74 10.47 -16.49 1.30
N GLU A 75 11.66 -16.27 1.82
CA GLU A 75 11.96 -15.32 2.87
C GLU A 75 13.26 -14.54 2.59
N CYS A 76 13.51 -13.50 3.37
CA CYS A 76 14.76 -12.76 3.36
C CYS A 76 15.74 -13.33 4.39
N ALA A 77 17.04 -13.31 4.06
CA ALA A 77 18.10 -13.68 5.03
C ALA A 77 18.17 -12.70 6.23
N ILE A 78 17.82 -11.44 6.01
CA ILE A 78 17.81 -10.41 7.08
C ILE A 78 16.55 -10.61 7.93
N LYS A 79 16.73 -10.92 9.20
CA LYS A 79 15.64 -11.14 10.17
C LYS A 79 15.37 -9.84 10.92
N ASP A 80 14.32 -9.15 10.51
CA ASP A 80 13.86 -7.88 11.06
C ASP A 80 12.34 -7.77 10.88
N ASP A 81 11.75 -6.59 11.13
CA ASP A 81 10.29 -6.39 11.05
C ASP A 81 9.70 -6.68 9.68
N MET A 82 10.53 -6.74 8.62
CA MET A 82 10.06 -7.06 7.27
C MET A 82 9.47 -8.47 7.14
N ALA A 83 9.86 -9.41 8.00
CA ALA A 83 9.30 -10.76 7.99
C ALA A 83 7.76 -10.74 8.21
N ALA A 84 7.29 -9.94 9.17
CA ALA A 84 5.87 -9.75 9.43
C ALA A 84 5.18 -8.98 8.27
N MET A 85 5.88 -8.05 7.63
CA MET A 85 5.34 -7.28 6.50
C MET A 85 5.08 -8.18 5.29
N TYR A 86 5.93 -9.16 5.00
CA TYR A 86 5.69 -10.07 3.87
C TYR A 86 4.36 -10.82 4.03
N GLN A 87 4.02 -11.28 5.25
CA GLN A 87 2.73 -11.95 5.48
C GLN A 87 1.56 -10.97 5.29
N LYS A 88 1.61 -9.78 5.88
CA LYS A 88 0.57 -8.75 5.70
C LYS A 88 0.33 -8.41 4.23
N PHE A 89 1.42 -8.31 3.45
CA PHE A 89 1.36 -8.00 2.03
C PHE A 89 0.92 -9.20 1.15
N ARG A 90 0.97 -10.43 1.64
CA ARG A 90 0.29 -11.58 1.03
C ARG A 90 -1.22 -11.51 1.23
N ASP A 91 -1.64 -11.10 2.43
CA ASP A 91 -3.03 -11.22 2.89
C ASP A 91 -3.91 -10.04 2.51
N LEU A 92 -3.35 -8.85 2.26
CA LEU A 92 -4.13 -7.66 1.91
C LEU A 92 -4.95 -7.85 0.63
N ASP A 93 -6.08 -7.16 0.57
CA ASP A 93 -6.93 -7.04 -0.61
C ASP A 93 -6.76 -5.63 -1.24
N GLY A 94 -6.57 -4.59 -0.43
CA GLY A 94 -6.29 -3.23 -0.86
C GLY A 94 -5.04 -2.63 -0.22
N LEU A 95 -4.38 -1.71 -0.93
CA LEU A 95 -3.21 -0.98 -0.43
C LEU A 95 -3.33 0.50 -0.74
N ILE A 96 -3.31 1.33 0.31
CA ILE A 96 -3.26 2.79 0.17
C ILE A 96 -1.88 3.25 0.62
N ILE A 97 -1.08 3.82 -0.29
CA ILE A 97 0.25 4.36 0.05
C ILE A 97 0.19 5.87 0.06
N ALA A 98 0.49 6.50 1.19
CA ALA A 98 0.62 7.94 1.30
C ALA A 98 2.07 8.36 1.55
N THR A 99 2.58 9.29 0.74
CA THR A 99 3.98 9.74 0.86
C THR A 99 4.16 11.17 0.37
N PRO A 100 5.04 11.96 0.99
CA PRO A 100 5.49 13.20 0.40
C PRO A 100 6.44 12.93 -0.77
N VAL A 101 6.58 13.90 -1.66
CA VAL A 101 7.68 13.94 -2.63
C VAL A 101 8.93 14.49 -1.95
N MET A 102 10.04 13.78 -2.07
CA MET A 102 11.37 14.21 -1.67
C MET A 102 12.33 14.02 -2.84
N THR A 103 13.02 15.10 -3.24
CA THR A 103 13.98 15.07 -4.36
C THR A 103 13.36 14.42 -5.61
N MET A 104 12.15 14.88 -6.00
CA MET A 104 11.37 14.42 -7.17
C MET A 104 10.98 12.93 -7.12
N GLY A 105 11.10 12.26 -5.98
CA GLY A 105 10.79 10.85 -5.77
C GLY A 105 10.10 10.60 -4.43
N ILE A 106 10.16 9.38 -3.97
CA ILE A 106 9.65 8.99 -2.65
C ILE A 106 10.75 9.09 -1.59
N PRO A 107 10.42 9.23 -0.28
CA PRO A 107 11.41 9.23 0.79
C PRO A 107 12.29 7.98 0.78
N GLY A 108 13.59 8.15 1.07
CA GLY A 108 14.58 7.06 1.01
C GLY A 108 14.22 5.87 1.91
N LEU A 109 13.65 6.10 3.09
CA LEU A 109 13.22 5.03 3.98
C LEU A 109 12.07 4.20 3.36
N LEU A 110 11.09 4.86 2.73
CA LEU A 110 10.01 4.18 2.01
C LEU A 110 10.57 3.38 0.82
N LYS A 111 11.53 3.96 0.09
CA LYS A 111 12.20 3.24 -1.01
C LYS A 111 12.93 2.00 -0.49
N SER A 112 13.67 2.12 0.62
CA SER A 112 14.34 0.99 1.26
C SER A 112 13.37 -0.09 1.72
N PHE A 113 12.19 0.29 2.24
CA PHE A 113 11.10 -0.64 2.57
C PHE A 113 10.62 -1.39 1.32
N MET A 114 10.34 -0.68 0.22
CA MET A 114 9.89 -1.28 -1.04
C MET A 114 10.93 -2.23 -1.64
N ASP A 115 12.22 -1.88 -1.57
CA ASP A 115 13.31 -2.70 -2.09
C ASP A 115 13.42 -4.05 -1.35
N ARG A 116 12.98 -4.13 -0.09
CA ARG A 116 12.94 -5.39 0.66
C ARG A 116 11.90 -6.37 0.11
N PHE A 117 10.95 -5.93 -0.72
CA PHE A 117 10.02 -6.81 -1.44
C PHE A 117 10.65 -7.53 -2.65
N GLN A 118 11.97 -7.49 -2.77
CA GLN A 118 12.72 -8.37 -3.66
C GLN A 118 12.36 -9.85 -3.46
N VAL A 119 11.87 -10.23 -2.29
CA VAL A 119 11.33 -11.58 -2.01
C VAL A 119 10.14 -11.90 -2.95
N PHE A 120 9.21 -10.95 -3.15
CA PHE A 120 8.07 -11.09 -4.06
C PHE A 120 8.53 -11.09 -5.53
N TYR A 121 9.44 -10.20 -5.89
CA TYR A 121 10.04 -10.16 -7.22
C TYR A 121 10.67 -11.50 -7.60
N MET A 122 11.53 -12.05 -6.74
CA MET A 122 12.19 -13.34 -6.96
C MET A 122 11.19 -14.49 -7.04
N ALA A 123 10.16 -14.48 -6.19
CA ALA A 123 9.09 -15.46 -6.25
C ALA A 123 8.36 -15.44 -7.60
N LYS A 124 7.96 -14.25 -8.04
CA LYS A 124 7.14 -14.07 -9.24
C LYS A 124 7.94 -14.31 -10.52
N TYR A 125 9.09 -13.64 -10.66
CA TYR A 125 9.82 -13.59 -11.94
C TYR A 125 10.91 -14.66 -12.08
N MET A 126 11.55 -15.06 -10.98
CA MET A 126 12.64 -16.03 -11.04
C MET A 126 12.17 -17.46 -10.71
N ARG A 127 11.54 -17.65 -9.54
CA ARG A 127 11.03 -18.99 -9.16
C ARG A 127 9.74 -19.38 -9.86
N LYS A 128 9.02 -18.43 -10.50
CA LYS A 128 7.70 -18.65 -11.14
C LYS A 128 6.64 -19.19 -10.16
N LYS A 129 6.78 -18.84 -8.89
CA LYS A 129 5.86 -19.19 -7.79
C LYS A 129 5.49 -17.92 -7.03
N PRO A 130 4.52 -17.13 -7.52
CA PRO A 130 4.08 -15.90 -6.86
C PRO A 130 3.70 -16.15 -5.40
N MET A 131 3.99 -15.20 -4.53
CA MET A 131 3.67 -15.30 -3.11
C MET A 131 2.18 -15.03 -2.81
N VAL A 132 1.49 -14.40 -3.75
CA VAL A 132 0.06 -14.11 -3.66
C VAL A 132 -0.73 -15.22 -4.35
N PRO A 133 -1.80 -15.76 -3.73
CA PRO A 133 -2.69 -16.72 -4.37
C PRO A 133 -3.28 -16.15 -5.67
N LYS A 134 -3.27 -16.94 -6.74
CA LYS A 134 -3.68 -16.50 -8.09
C LYS A 134 -5.10 -15.97 -8.13
N GLU A 135 -6.00 -16.56 -7.36
CA GLU A 135 -7.39 -16.17 -7.22
C GLU A 135 -7.59 -14.79 -6.58
N LYS A 136 -6.63 -14.32 -5.78
CA LYS A 136 -6.68 -12.98 -5.18
C LYS A 136 -6.17 -11.86 -6.11
N ILE A 137 -5.27 -12.19 -7.02
CA ILE A 137 -4.56 -11.18 -7.83
C ILE A 137 -5.51 -10.23 -8.59
N PRO A 138 -6.59 -10.68 -9.26
CA PRO A 138 -7.47 -9.81 -10.03
C PRO A 138 -8.16 -8.74 -9.17
N TYR A 139 -8.42 -9.04 -7.91
CA TYR A 139 -9.20 -8.21 -6.99
C TYR A 139 -8.35 -7.17 -6.24
N ARG A 140 -7.04 -7.35 -6.17
CA ARG A 140 -6.15 -6.48 -5.39
C ARG A 140 -5.94 -5.12 -6.06
N LYS A 141 -6.29 -4.04 -5.35
CA LYS A 141 -6.22 -2.67 -5.87
C LYS A 141 -5.34 -1.78 -5.00
N GLY A 142 -4.67 -0.83 -5.63
CA GLY A 142 -3.77 0.11 -4.96
C GLY A 142 -4.11 1.56 -5.27
N LEU A 143 -4.17 2.40 -4.24
CA LEU A 143 -4.34 3.83 -4.31
C LEU A 143 -3.07 4.53 -3.85
N TYR A 144 -2.60 5.52 -4.62
CA TYR A 144 -1.49 6.36 -4.26
C TYR A 144 -1.94 7.75 -3.84
N LEU A 145 -1.55 8.19 -2.64
CA LEU A 145 -1.79 9.54 -2.13
C LEU A 145 -0.43 10.27 -2.08
N GLY A 146 -0.24 11.24 -2.96
CA GLY A 146 1.01 12.00 -3.10
C GLY A 146 0.86 13.44 -2.62
N ILE A 147 1.83 13.93 -1.85
CA ILE A 147 1.90 15.34 -1.44
C ILE A 147 3.24 15.94 -1.86
N SER A 148 3.24 17.14 -2.44
CA SER A 148 4.43 17.91 -2.79
C SER A 148 4.35 19.34 -2.31
N GLY A 149 5.47 19.88 -1.80
CA GLY A 149 5.61 21.32 -1.53
C GLY A 149 5.54 22.14 -2.81
N MET A 150 6.26 21.70 -3.84
CA MET A 150 6.40 22.42 -5.11
C MET A 150 5.16 22.31 -5.98
N ASN A 151 4.89 23.37 -6.74
CA ASN A 151 3.85 23.42 -7.76
C ASN A 151 4.47 23.37 -9.17
N VAL A 152 5.01 22.21 -9.54
CA VAL A 152 5.54 21.96 -10.90
C VAL A 152 4.85 20.74 -11.53
N PRO A 153 4.57 20.74 -12.85
CA PRO A 153 3.73 19.73 -13.50
C PRO A 153 4.22 18.29 -13.36
N TYR A 154 5.54 18.07 -13.31
CA TYR A 154 6.18 16.75 -13.30
C TYR A 154 6.64 16.30 -11.89
N VAL A 155 6.23 17.02 -10.84
CA VAL A 155 6.72 16.76 -9.47
C VAL A 155 6.46 15.35 -8.96
N PHE A 156 5.40 14.69 -9.45
CA PHE A 156 5.02 13.34 -9.04
C PHE A 156 5.52 12.23 -9.97
N ASP A 157 6.15 12.53 -11.10
CA ASP A 157 6.46 11.51 -12.11
C ASP A 157 7.36 10.39 -11.58
N GLY A 158 8.44 10.75 -10.88
CA GLY A 158 9.35 9.76 -10.29
C GLY A 158 8.66 8.91 -9.20
N ALA A 159 7.86 9.53 -8.36
CA ALA A 159 7.09 8.83 -7.33
C ALA A 159 6.04 7.88 -7.97
N LYS A 160 5.29 8.34 -8.97
CA LYS A 160 4.29 7.50 -9.70
C LYS A 160 4.93 6.31 -10.38
N LEU A 161 6.09 6.49 -11.01
CA LEU A 161 6.82 5.39 -11.65
C LEU A 161 7.20 4.32 -10.61
N THR A 162 7.73 4.76 -9.47
CA THR A 162 8.10 3.87 -8.37
C THR A 162 6.88 3.13 -7.81
N MET A 163 5.76 3.82 -7.60
CA MET A 163 4.52 3.21 -7.10
C MET A 163 3.98 2.14 -8.05
N LYS A 164 3.93 2.44 -9.36
CA LYS A 164 3.47 1.47 -10.37
C LYS A 164 4.35 0.22 -10.38
N ALA A 165 5.68 0.39 -10.34
CA ALA A 165 6.61 -0.73 -10.28
C ALA A 165 6.43 -1.55 -9.00
N PHE A 166 6.29 -0.91 -7.84
CA PHE A 166 6.09 -1.60 -6.57
C PHE A 166 4.77 -2.39 -6.54
N PHE A 167 3.66 -1.77 -6.94
CA PHE A 167 2.36 -2.45 -7.01
C PHE A 167 2.43 -3.68 -7.92
N GLN A 168 3.09 -3.57 -9.08
CA GLN A 168 3.26 -4.70 -9.98
C GLN A 168 4.06 -5.85 -9.35
N ILE A 169 5.10 -5.55 -8.56
CA ILE A 169 5.92 -6.56 -7.87
C ILE A 169 5.09 -7.37 -6.87
N ILE A 170 4.19 -6.70 -6.15
CA ILE A 170 3.38 -7.31 -5.09
C ILE A 170 1.98 -7.76 -5.56
N ASP A 171 1.75 -7.85 -6.86
CA ASP A 171 0.49 -8.27 -7.47
C ASP A 171 -0.72 -7.42 -7.01
N VAL A 172 -0.57 -6.10 -7.00
CA VAL A 172 -1.63 -5.11 -6.76
C VAL A 172 -1.81 -4.27 -8.03
N SER A 173 -3.04 -4.12 -8.50
CA SER A 173 -3.34 -3.26 -9.64
C SER A 173 -3.35 -1.80 -9.22
N TYR A 174 -2.64 -0.94 -9.95
CA TYR A 174 -2.71 0.52 -9.72
C TYR A 174 -4.11 1.01 -10.11
N TRP A 175 -4.96 1.31 -9.10
CA TRP A 175 -6.34 1.72 -9.32
C TRP A 175 -6.47 3.22 -9.57
N GLY A 176 -5.69 4.04 -8.83
CA GLY A 176 -5.73 5.49 -8.98
C GLY A 176 -4.77 6.22 -8.07
N ASP A 177 -4.85 7.53 -8.15
CA ASP A 177 -4.08 8.44 -7.28
C ASP A 177 -4.90 9.66 -6.84
N LEU A 178 -4.46 10.32 -5.76
CA LEU A 178 -4.79 11.67 -5.37
C LEU A 178 -3.48 12.41 -5.09
N LEU A 179 -3.20 13.44 -5.88
CA LEU A 179 -1.93 14.14 -5.90
C LEU A 179 -2.15 15.61 -5.55
N ILE A 180 -1.56 16.05 -4.43
CA ILE A 180 -1.70 17.40 -3.92
C ILE A 180 -0.34 18.09 -3.97
N ASN A 181 -0.20 19.06 -4.83
CA ASN A 181 0.98 19.94 -4.91
C ASN A 181 0.74 21.27 -4.16
N ASP A 182 1.73 22.17 -4.25
CA ASP A 182 1.66 23.53 -3.67
C ASP A 182 1.52 23.56 -2.13
N MET A 183 1.99 22.52 -1.45
CA MET A 183 1.89 22.46 0.01
C MET A 183 2.80 23.46 0.73
N ASP A 184 3.80 24.03 0.07
CA ASP A 184 4.60 25.12 0.61
C ASP A 184 3.75 26.40 0.78
N THR A 185 2.72 26.58 -0.06
CA THR A 185 1.72 27.66 0.06
C THR A 185 0.57 27.27 1.00
N ILE A 186 0.04 26.05 0.85
CA ILE A 186 -1.12 25.56 1.64
C ILE A 186 -0.75 25.35 3.12
N GLN A 187 0.46 24.83 3.38
CA GLN A 187 1.06 24.52 4.68
C GLN A 187 0.29 23.46 5.51
N ASP A 188 -1.00 23.61 5.76
CA ASP A 188 -1.81 22.65 6.51
C ASP A 188 -3.07 22.24 5.74
N LEU A 189 -3.23 20.94 5.48
CA LEU A 189 -4.42 20.37 4.84
C LEU A 189 -5.70 20.54 5.68
N ALA A 190 -5.59 20.82 6.97
CA ALA A 190 -6.78 21.14 7.78
C ALA A 190 -7.48 22.43 7.31
N THR A 191 -6.77 23.33 6.63
CA THR A 191 -7.33 24.55 6.00
C THR A 191 -8.03 24.28 4.67
N ARG A 192 -7.91 23.05 4.14
CA ARG A 192 -8.43 22.63 2.84
C ARG A 192 -9.29 21.36 2.99
N PRO A 193 -10.45 21.49 3.68
CA PRO A 193 -11.31 20.34 4.00
C PRO A 193 -11.82 19.59 2.77
N GLU A 194 -11.89 20.24 1.61
CA GLU A 194 -12.26 19.62 0.34
C GLU A 194 -11.26 18.55 -0.09
N LEU A 195 -9.95 18.75 0.12
CA LEU A 195 -8.91 17.77 -0.21
C LEU A 195 -8.98 16.55 0.72
N LEU A 196 -9.27 16.78 2.01
CA LEU A 196 -9.48 15.69 2.96
C LEU A 196 -10.76 14.90 2.65
N LYS A 197 -11.82 15.59 2.19
CA LYS A 197 -13.05 14.95 1.73
C LYS A 197 -12.80 14.10 0.47
N GLU A 198 -11.99 14.58 -0.45
CA GLU A 198 -11.61 13.81 -1.64
C GLU A 198 -10.83 12.55 -1.26
N ALA A 199 -9.89 12.63 -0.31
CA ALA A 199 -9.18 11.47 0.20
C ALA A 199 -10.13 10.44 0.83
N TYR A 200 -11.08 10.90 1.66
CA TYR A 200 -12.12 10.03 2.21
C TYR A 200 -12.92 9.36 1.10
N GLN A 201 -13.37 10.12 0.10
CA GLN A 201 -14.16 9.60 -1.02
C GLN A 201 -13.40 8.53 -1.81
N LYS A 202 -12.10 8.77 -2.11
CA LYS A 202 -11.23 7.79 -2.76
C LYS A 202 -11.08 6.50 -1.95
N GLY A 203 -10.94 6.61 -0.64
CA GLY A 203 -10.90 5.45 0.26
C GLY A 203 -12.20 4.67 0.27
N TYR A 204 -13.32 5.38 0.35
CA TYR A 204 -14.67 4.78 0.31
C TYR A 204 -14.93 4.06 -1.01
N GLU A 205 -14.63 4.68 -2.15
CA GLU A 205 -14.76 4.08 -3.49
C GLU A 205 -13.92 2.82 -3.64
N LEU A 206 -12.66 2.84 -3.16
CA LEU A 206 -11.79 1.67 -3.15
C LEU A 206 -12.40 0.54 -2.31
N GLY A 207 -12.91 0.86 -1.12
CA GLY A 207 -13.55 -0.10 -0.23
C GLY A 207 -14.79 -0.73 -0.86
N MET A 208 -15.69 0.08 -1.40
CA MET A 208 -16.89 -0.38 -2.08
C MET A 208 -16.57 -1.30 -3.28
N MET A 209 -15.54 -0.98 -4.04
CA MET A 209 -15.07 -1.81 -5.15
C MET A 209 -14.63 -3.19 -4.66
N LEU A 210 -13.82 -3.23 -3.58
CA LEU A 210 -13.30 -4.49 -3.05
C LEU A 210 -14.39 -5.36 -2.41
N GLU A 211 -15.40 -4.77 -1.77
CA GLU A 211 -16.51 -5.50 -1.17
C GLU A 211 -17.51 -6.03 -2.22
N SER A 212 -17.55 -5.44 -3.42
CA SER A 212 -18.43 -5.88 -4.52
C SER A 212 -17.86 -7.04 -5.34
N GLU A 213 -16.59 -7.38 -5.18
CA GLU A 213 -15.86 -8.47 -5.86
C GLU A 213 -15.73 -9.71 -4.96
#